data_e7adbfc518b18fd78b3b8cd346b2d5dc
#
_entry.id   e7adbfc518b18fd78b3b8cd346b2d5dc
#
_cell.length_a   1.000
_cell.length_b   1.000
_cell.length_c   1.000
_cell.angle_alpha   90.00
_cell.angle_beta   90.00
_cell.angle_gamma   90.00
#
_symmetry.space_group_name_H-M   'P 1'
#
loop_
_entity.id
_entity.type
_entity.pdbx_description
1 polymer ?
#
loop_
_entity_poly.entity_id
_entity_poly.type
_entity_poly.pdbx_seq_one_letter_code
_entity_poly.pdbx_strand_id
1 'polypeptide(L)'
;FVQLIGENHLKLGRVEDAKRAFQRAIKVNPKDIHPHLSLADLYFEQGRYVYAALSYSDAVYLDSDNPDYRYMQGLSYFNAHEWGRTAASWEDLLHYRPNDAIVRNLLPQTYYVLAVEYNRIGNPTMGRQAFKNALSVNNNTTTWLPGAMGVLGKFYREKNMYNESLVAFQEVLELSPDDPDAYMGMGVTYWKMKEKQLARASWEKSLEIKPENNESQGWLILSSQGS
;
A
#
# COMPACT_ATOMS: atom_id res chain seq x y z
N PHE A 1 15.23 27.63 10.28
CA PHE A 1 15.78 27.39 11.63
C PHE A 1 14.98 26.33 12.40
N VAL A 2 13.65 26.46 12.54
CA VAL A 2 12.80 25.52 13.29
C VAL A 2 12.75 24.13 12.63
N GLN A 3 12.80 24.06 11.30
CA GLN A 3 12.89 22.80 10.54
C GLN A 3 14.17 22.02 10.91
N LEU A 4 15.33 22.71 10.92
CA LEU A 4 16.62 22.09 11.30
C LEU A 4 16.60 21.50 12.72
N ILE A 5 15.83 22.10 13.63
CA ILE A 5 15.61 21.54 14.97
C ILE A 5 14.87 20.20 14.86
N GLY A 6 13.83 20.12 14.02
CA GLY A 6 13.09 18.89 13.78
C GLY A 6 13.98 17.77 13.21
N GLU A 7 14.78 18.08 12.20
CA GLU A 7 15.72 17.14 11.59
C GLU A 7 16.78 16.63 12.60
N ASN A 8 17.28 17.52 13.46
CA ASN A 8 18.20 17.12 14.52
C ASN A 8 17.54 16.20 15.55
N HIS A 9 16.26 16.45 15.89
CA HIS A 9 15.52 15.54 16.77
C HIS A 9 15.35 14.15 16.14
N LEU A 10 15.10 14.05 14.81
CA LEU A 10 15.03 12.76 14.12
C LEU A 10 16.37 12.00 14.19
N LYS A 11 17.48 12.69 13.95
CA LYS A 11 18.83 12.09 14.06
C LYS A 11 19.13 11.56 15.46
N LEU A 12 18.52 12.14 16.49
CA LEU A 12 18.63 11.71 17.88
C LEU A 12 17.57 10.69 18.32
N GLY A 13 16.73 10.20 17.39
CA GLY A 13 15.63 9.28 17.68
C GLY A 13 14.47 9.90 18.46
N ARG A 14 14.42 11.23 18.58
CA ARG A 14 13.40 11.97 19.35
C ARG A 14 12.22 12.33 18.44
N VAL A 15 11.46 11.33 18.04
CA VAL A 15 10.41 11.42 17.00
C VAL A 15 9.31 12.41 17.35
N GLU A 16 8.80 12.40 18.59
CA GLU A 16 7.73 13.32 19.03
C GLU A 16 8.20 14.78 19.13
N ASP A 17 9.49 14.99 19.45
CA ASP A 17 10.09 16.34 19.47
C ASP A 17 10.23 16.86 18.04
N ALA A 18 10.66 16.00 17.11
CA ALA A 18 10.75 16.33 15.70
C ALA A 18 9.39 16.73 15.13
N LYS A 19 8.35 15.94 15.38
CA LYS A 19 6.99 16.24 14.97
C LYS A 19 6.51 17.59 15.48
N ARG A 20 6.72 17.89 16.77
CA ARG A 20 6.37 19.20 17.36
C ARG A 20 7.15 20.34 16.70
N ALA A 21 8.42 20.13 16.37
CA ALA A 21 9.23 21.14 15.68
C ALA A 21 8.69 21.41 14.27
N PHE A 22 8.37 20.37 13.46
CA PHE A 22 7.80 20.55 12.13
C PHE A 22 6.42 21.26 12.19
N GLN A 23 5.54 20.87 13.10
CA GLN A 23 4.26 21.55 13.30
C GLN A 23 4.42 23.03 13.70
N ARG A 24 5.43 23.37 14.50
CA ARG A 24 5.77 24.76 14.80
C ARG A 24 6.31 25.49 13.58
N ALA A 25 7.14 24.84 12.76
CA ALA A 25 7.66 25.44 11.53
C ALA A 25 6.51 25.80 10.57
N ILE A 26 5.54 24.89 10.39
CA ILE A 26 4.34 25.14 9.58
C ILE A 26 3.52 26.32 10.11
N LYS A 27 3.35 26.42 11.44
CA LYS A 27 2.64 27.56 12.06
C LYS A 27 3.35 28.89 11.84
N VAL A 28 4.69 28.91 11.83
CA VAL A 28 5.49 30.12 11.61
C VAL A 28 5.50 30.51 10.13
N ASN A 29 5.65 29.55 9.24
CA ASN A 29 5.61 29.78 7.79
C ASN A 29 4.82 28.66 7.09
N PRO A 30 3.50 28.82 6.92
CA PRO A 30 2.66 27.79 6.28
C PRO A 30 2.98 27.53 4.81
N LYS A 31 3.72 28.45 4.16
CA LYS A 31 4.11 28.32 2.75
C LYS A 31 5.46 27.62 2.55
N ASP A 32 6.18 27.32 3.62
CA ASP A 32 7.40 26.52 3.52
C ASP A 32 7.02 25.04 3.35
N ILE A 33 7.33 24.49 2.20
CA ILE A 33 6.97 23.12 1.83
C ILE A 33 7.73 22.06 2.65
N HIS A 34 8.97 22.36 3.04
CA HIS A 34 9.86 21.37 3.66
C HIS A 34 9.33 20.77 4.96
N PRO A 35 8.79 21.53 5.93
CA PRO A 35 8.25 20.93 7.12
C PRO A 35 6.96 20.10 6.88
N HIS A 36 6.18 20.41 5.82
CA HIS A 36 5.06 19.55 5.40
C HIS A 36 5.56 18.21 4.90
N LEU A 37 6.61 18.20 4.05
CA LEU A 37 7.23 16.96 3.56
C LEU A 37 7.85 16.15 4.69
N SER A 38 8.65 16.80 5.56
CA SER A 38 9.25 16.11 6.72
C SER A 38 8.20 15.48 7.64
N LEU A 39 7.05 16.14 7.81
CA LEU A 39 5.95 15.61 8.61
C LEU A 39 5.22 14.47 7.89
N ALA A 40 5.07 14.56 6.57
CA ALA A 40 4.48 13.52 5.74
C ALA A 40 5.32 12.24 5.78
N ASP A 41 6.63 12.36 5.56
CA ASP A 41 7.57 11.25 5.63
C ASP A 41 7.54 10.58 7.02
N LEU A 42 7.56 11.39 8.08
CA LEU A 42 7.50 10.89 9.45
C LEU A 42 6.22 10.10 9.72
N TYR A 43 5.06 10.60 9.26
CA TYR A 43 3.80 9.86 9.39
C TYR A 43 3.78 8.59 8.55
N PHE A 44 4.39 8.61 7.36
CA PHE A 44 4.48 7.45 6.49
C PHE A 44 5.31 6.33 7.13
N GLU A 45 6.49 6.67 7.68
CA GLU A 45 7.37 5.73 8.41
C GLU A 45 6.69 5.14 9.66
N GLN A 46 5.82 5.90 10.31
CA GLN A 46 5.02 5.43 11.45
C GLN A 46 3.81 4.58 11.06
N GLY A 47 3.56 4.33 9.78
CA GLY A 47 2.34 3.65 9.30
C GLY A 47 1.07 4.49 9.45
N ARG A 48 1.19 5.79 9.74
CA ARG A 48 0.06 6.72 9.90
C ARG A 48 -0.33 7.31 8.54
N TYR A 49 -0.67 6.45 7.62
CA TYR A 49 -0.77 6.74 6.20
C TYR A 49 -1.79 7.84 5.84
N VAL A 50 -2.94 7.90 6.52
CA VAL A 50 -3.92 8.99 6.29
C VAL A 50 -3.32 10.35 6.60
N TYR A 51 -2.57 10.47 7.71
CA TYR A 51 -1.91 11.73 8.08
C TYR A 51 -0.77 12.07 7.12
N ALA A 52 -0.02 11.07 6.65
CA ALA A 52 0.99 11.24 5.62
C ALA A 52 0.36 11.80 4.34
N ALA A 53 -0.72 11.19 3.85
CA ALA A 53 -1.44 11.64 2.66
C ALA A 53 -1.94 13.09 2.77
N LEU A 54 -2.47 13.49 3.93
CA LEU A 54 -2.89 14.87 4.18
C LEU A 54 -1.72 15.86 4.14
N SER A 55 -0.58 15.51 4.74
CA SER A 55 0.62 16.36 4.70
C SER A 55 1.22 16.44 3.29
N TYR A 56 1.19 15.34 2.50
CA TYR A 56 1.53 15.42 1.07
C TYR A 56 0.52 16.23 0.26
N SER A 57 -0.79 16.26 0.64
CA SER A 57 -1.78 17.14 -0.01
C SER A 57 -1.42 18.60 0.17
N ASP A 58 -0.93 18.98 1.36
CA ASP A 58 -0.44 20.34 1.59
C ASP A 58 0.77 20.66 0.70
N ALA A 59 1.68 19.69 0.52
CA ALA A 59 2.82 19.84 -0.39
C ALA A 59 2.37 20.01 -1.86
N VAL A 60 1.41 19.19 -2.32
CA VAL A 60 0.79 19.33 -3.67
C VAL A 60 0.15 20.71 -3.84
N TYR A 61 -0.50 21.24 -2.80
CA TYR A 61 -1.09 22.57 -2.85
C TYR A 61 -0.05 23.70 -2.95
N LEU A 62 1.09 23.55 -2.26
CA LEU A 62 2.18 24.54 -2.24
C LEU A 62 3.04 24.50 -3.52
N ASP A 63 3.19 23.34 -4.12
CA ASP A 63 3.94 23.10 -5.36
C ASP A 63 3.19 22.08 -6.22
N SER A 64 2.24 22.61 -7.02
CA SER A 64 1.36 21.78 -7.84
C SER A 64 2.06 21.13 -9.04
N ASP A 65 3.22 21.62 -9.43
CA ASP A 65 3.91 21.15 -10.63
C ASP A 65 4.82 19.93 -10.37
N ASN A 66 5.03 19.59 -9.10
CA ASN A 66 5.85 18.45 -8.72
C ASN A 66 5.01 17.17 -8.61
N PRO A 67 5.12 16.23 -9.55
CA PRO A 67 4.33 15.00 -9.55
C PRO A 67 4.76 14.00 -8.47
N ASP A 68 5.96 14.13 -7.88
CA ASP A 68 6.43 13.21 -6.83
C ASP A 68 5.56 13.33 -5.57
N TYR A 69 5.04 14.50 -5.25
CA TYR A 69 4.15 14.67 -4.11
C TYR A 69 2.80 13.97 -4.33
N ARG A 70 2.26 13.97 -5.58
CA ARG A 70 1.07 13.21 -5.95
C ARG A 70 1.32 11.71 -5.88
N TYR A 71 2.52 11.26 -6.27
CA TYR A 71 2.91 9.87 -6.12
C TYR A 71 2.88 9.44 -4.66
N MET A 72 3.54 10.20 -3.79
CA MET A 72 3.61 9.89 -2.35
C MET A 72 2.25 10.04 -1.66
N GLN A 73 1.43 11.01 -2.06
CA GLN A 73 0.05 11.14 -1.61
C GLN A 73 -0.77 9.89 -1.96
N GLY A 74 -0.72 9.47 -3.24
CA GLY A 74 -1.41 8.26 -3.71
C GLY A 74 -0.91 7.00 -3.02
N LEU A 75 0.41 6.86 -2.84
CA LEU A 75 1.02 5.73 -2.12
C LEU A 75 0.58 5.68 -0.64
N SER A 76 0.47 6.84 -0.02
CA SER A 76 -0.03 6.95 1.35
C SER A 76 -1.50 6.54 1.43
N TYR A 77 -2.35 6.99 0.52
CA TYR A 77 -3.75 6.56 0.45
C TYR A 77 -3.87 5.06 0.12
N PHE A 78 -3.00 4.52 -0.74
CA PHE A 78 -2.97 3.10 -1.06
C PHE A 78 -2.72 2.25 0.19
N ASN A 79 -1.69 2.61 0.98
CA ASN A 79 -1.40 1.92 2.23
C ASN A 79 -2.47 2.13 3.32
N ALA A 80 -3.26 3.20 3.21
CA ALA A 80 -4.42 3.44 4.07
C ALA A 80 -5.69 2.72 3.59
N HIS A 81 -5.64 2.00 2.47
CA HIS A 81 -6.80 1.37 1.79
C HIS A 81 -7.90 2.36 1.35
N GLU A 82 -7.50 3.60 1.13
CA GLU A 82 -8.37 4.67 0.63
C GLU A 82 -8.39 4.67 -0.93
N TRP A 83 -8.88 3.58 -1.51
CA TRP A 83 -8.73 3.24 -2.93
C TRP A 83 -9.20 4.35 -3.89
N GLY A 84 -10.31 5.00 -3.56
CA GLY A 84 -10.84 6.11 -4.39
C GLY A 84 -9.92 7.32 -4.38
N ARG A 85 -9.32 7.66 -3.23
CA ARG A 85 -8.35 8.76 -3.12
C ARG A 85 -7.02 8.41 -3.77
N THR A 86 -6.60 7.16 -3.65
CA THR A 86 -5.42 6.63 -4.37
C THR A 86 -5.60 6.82 -5.88
N ALA A 87 -6.73 6.36 -6.43
CA ALA A 87 -7.01 6.48 -7.85
C ALA A 87 -6.95 7.95 -8.30
N ALA A 88 -7.62 8.85 -7.59
CA ALA A 88 -7.63 10.27 -7.92
C ALA A 88 -6.22 10.90 -7.92
N SER A 89 -5.39 10.60 -6.90
CA SER A 89 -4.02 11.13 -6.81
C SER A 89 -3.13 10.61 -7.96
N TRP A 90 -3.27 9.33 -8.32
CA TRP A 90 -2.46 8.73 -9.39
C TRP A 90 -2.98 9.05 -10.80
N GLU A 91 -4.28 9.25 -10.98
CA GLU A 91 -4.82 9.83 -12.22
C GLU A 91 -4.26 11.23 -12.46
N ASP A 92 -4.29 12.07 -11.43
CA ASP A 92 -3.74 13.43 -11.48
C ASP A 92 -2.22 13.40 -11.79
N LEU A 93 -1.46 12.46 -11.19
CA LEU A 93 -0.05 12.25 -11.51
C LEU A 93 0.14 11.92 -12.99
N LEU A 94 -0.69 11.04 -13.58
CA LEU A 94 -0.56 10.66 -14.99
C LEU A 94 -0.82 11.81 -15.97
N HIS A 95 -1.45 12.92 -15.56
CA HIS A 95 -1.52 14.15 -16.37
C HIS A 95 -0.14 14.79 -16.53
N TYR A 96 0.72 14.69 -15.51
CA TYR A 96 2.09 15.24 -15.54
C TYR A 96 3.11 14.22 -16.06
N ARG A 97 2.91 12.93 -15.76
CA ARG A 97 3.77 11.81 -16.18
C ARG A 97 2.95 10.70 -16.84
N PRO A 98 2.47 10.89 -18.09
CA PRO A 98 1.56 9.92 -18.74
C PRO A 98 2.12 8.51 -18.87
N ASN A 99 3.44 8.36 -18.91
CA ASN A 99 4.14 7.08 -19.07
C ASN A 99 4.81 6.59 -17.79
N ASP A 100 4.38 7.07 -16.61
CA ASP A 100 4.93 6.55 -15.35
C ASP A 100 4.63 5.06 -15.21
N ALA A 101 5.68 4.24 -15.34
CA ALA A 101 5.54 2.78 -15.40
C ALA A 101 5.02 2.19 -14.08
N ILE A 102 5.39 2.80 -12.94
CA ILE A 102 4.96 2.32 -11.62
C ILE A 102 3.47 2.58 -11.46
N VAL A 103 3.03 3.80 -11.71
CA VAL A 103 1.62 4.17 -11.54
C VAL A 103 0.73 3.47 -12.59
N ARG A 104 1.20 3.32 -13.83
CA ARG A 104 0.46 2.54 -14.85
C ARG A 104 0.32 1.05 -14.51
N ASN A 105 1.11 0.53 -13.59
CA ASN A 105 0.93 -0.81 -13.06
C ASN A 105 0.05 -0.85 -11.79
N LEU A 106 0.20 0.12 -10.89
CA LEU A 106 -0.51 0.14 -9.60
C LEU A 106 -1.94 0.67 -9.70
N LEU A 107 -2.21 1.63 -10.59
CA LEU A 107 -3.53 2.24 -10.74
C LEU A 107 -4.59 1.23 -11.22
N PRO A 108 -4.33 0.35 -12.21
CA PRO A 108 -5.27 -0.72 -12.55
C PRO A 108 -5.56 -1.67 -11.39
N GLN A 109 -4.56 -1.99 -10.57
CA GLN A 109 -4.74 -2.81 -9.38
C GLN A 109 -5.68 -2.13 -8.38
N THR A 110 -5.48 -0.82 -8.15
CA THR A 110 -6.34 0.00 -7.29
C THR A 110 -7.79 -0.01 -7.78
N TYR A 111 -8.00 0.19 -9.07
CA TYR A 111 -9.34 0.14 -9.66
C TYR A 111 -9.99 -1.24 -9.58
N TYR A 112 -9.20 -2.30 -9.70
CA TYR A 112 -9.72 -3.66 -9.54
C TYR A 112 -10.23 -3.89 -8.11
N VAL A 113 -9.42 -3.54 -7.11
CA VAL A 113 -9.84 -3.65 -5.70
C VAL A 113 -11.09 -2.82 -5.43
N LEU A 114 -11.13 -1.59 -5.97
CA LEU A 114 -12.29 -0.71 -5.86
C LEU A 114 -13.54 -1.31 -6.53
N ALA A 115 -13.37 -1.98 -7.68
CA ALA A 115 -14.47 -2.66 -8.38
C ALA A 115 -15.04 -3.81 -7.54
N VAL A 116 -14.19 -4.62 -6.93
CA VAL A 116 -14.60 -5.71 -6.04
C VAL A 116 -15.34 -5.17 -4.81
N GLU A 117 -14.81 -4.12 -4.18
CA GLU A 117 -15.46 -3.49 -3.02
C GLU A 117 -16.83 -2.88 -3.38
N TYR A 118 -16.96 -2.22 -4.51
CA TYR A 118 -18.26 -1.72 -4.97
C TYR A 118 -19.27 -2.85 -5.20
N ASN A 119 -18.86 -3.97 -5.80
CA ASN A 119 -19.73 -5.13 -5.96
C ASN A 119 -20.14 -5.72 -4.61
N ARG A 120 -19.21 -5.82 -3.65
CA ARG A 120 -19.46 -6.33 -2.30
C ARG A 120 -20.50 -5.50 -1.54
N ILE A 121 -20.49 -4.17 -1.70
CA ILE A 121 -21.48 -3.28 -1.05
C ILE A 121 -22.78 -3.11 -1.86
N GLY A 122 -22.98 -3.93 -2.91
CA GLY A 122 -24.21 -3.93 -3.70
C GLY A 122 -24.31 -2.80 -4.75
N ASN A 123 -23.16 -2.23 -5.17
CA ASN A 123 -23.12 -1.21 -6.22
C ASN A 123 -22.39 -1.72 -7.49
N PRO A 124 -23.00 -2.66 -8.26
CA PRO A 124 -22.34 -3.25 -9.42
C PRO A 124 -22.11 -2.27 -10.58
N THR A 125 -22.83 -1.16 -10.61
CA THR A 125 -22.63 -0.14 -11.64
C THR A 125 -21.30 0.56 -11.46
N MET A 126 -20.99 1.00 -10.23
CA MET A 126 -19.69 1.57 -9.90
C MET A 126 -18.57 0.53 -10.01
N GLY A 127 -18.84 -0.72 -9.64
CA GLY A 127 -17.90 -1.82 -9.82
C GLY A 127 -17.49 -2.02 -11.29
N ARG A 128 -18.45 -2.06 -12.20
CA ARG A 128 -18.16 -2.14 -13.66
C ARG A 128 -17.41 -0.93 -14.18
N GLN A 129 -17.73 0.28 -13.69
CA GLN A 129 -17.02 1.49 -14.11
C GLN A 129 -15.55 1.47 -13.63
N ALA A 130 -15.30 1.10 -12.38
CA ALA A 130 -13.95 0.97 -11.85
C ALA A 130 -13.14 -0.08 -12.64
N PHE A 131 -13.71 -1.23 -12.98
CA PHE A 131 -13.03 -2.22 -13.81
C PHE A 131 -12.72 -1.70 -15.23
N LYS A 132 -13.64 -0.97 -15.85
CA LYS A 132 -13.37 -0.30 -17.14
C LYS A 132 -12.23 0.70 -17.04
N ASN A 133 -12.16 1.45 -15.94
CA ASN A 133 -11.06 2.39 -15.71
C ASN A 133 -9.70 1.63 -15.58
N ALA A 134 -9.67 0.48 -14.90
CA ALA A 134 -8.46 -0.36 -14.85
C ALA A 134 -7.98 -0.73 -16.27
N LEU A 135 -8.89 -1.23 -17.11
CA LEU A 135 -8.59 -1.61 -18.50
C LEU A 135 -8.18 -0.42 -19.38
N SER A 136 -8.68 0.79 -19.11
CA SER A 136 -8.31 1.99 -19.86
C SER A 136 -6.89 2.46 -19.54
N VAL A 137 -6.39 2.23 -18.32
CA VAL A 137 -5.01 2.54 -17.94
C VAL A 137 -4.04 1.50 -18.50
N ASN A 138 -4.38 0.23 -18.37
CA ASN A 138 -3.59 -0.88 -18.88
C ASN A 138 -4.51 -2.07 -19.21
N ASN A 139 -4.68 -2.38 -20.51
CA ASN A 139 -5.53 -3.47 -20.97
C ASN A 139 -4.84 -4.85 -20.92
N ASN A 140 -3.54 -4.91 -20.67
CA ASN A 140 -2.83 -6.16 -20.47
C ASN A 140 -2.98 -6.64 -19.02
N THR A 141 -4.06 -7.37 -18.75
CA THR A 141 -4.42 -7.84 -17.41
C THR A 141 -3.39 -8.77 -16.79
N THR A 142 -2.63 -9.52 -17.59
CA THR A 142 -1.62 -10.46 -17.09
C THR A 142 -0.48 -9.77 -16.33
N THR A 143 -0.25 -8.47 -16.59
CA THR A 143 0.83 -7.72 -15.95
C THR A 143 0.47 -7.18 -14.56
N TRP A 144 -0.80 -6.97 -14.27
CA TRP A 144 -1.22 -6.30 -13.02
C TRP A 144 -2.26 -7.07 -12.21
N LEU A 145 -3.05 -7.97 -12.85
CA LEU A 145 -4.16 -8.65 -12.17
C LEU A 145 -3.70 -9.56 -11.02
N PRO A 146 -2.61 -10.35 -11.13
CA PRO A 146 -2.09 -11.11 -10.00
C PRO A 146 -1.74 -10.22 -8.81
N GLY A 147 -1.06 -9.09 -9.07
CA GLY A 147 -0.75 -8.10 -8.04
C GLY A 147 -2.01 -7.54 -7.37
N ALA A 148 -3.05 -7.23 -8.15
CA ALA A 148 -4.33 -6.73 -7.62
C ALA A 148 -5.01 -7.74 -6.70
N MET A 149 -5.03 -9.02 -7.07
CA MET A 149 -5.55 -10.10 -6.24
C MET A 149 -4.74 -10.27 -4.96
N GLY A 150 -3.41 -10.15 -5.03
CA GLY A 150 -2.53 -10.15 -3.87
C GLY A 150 -2.81 -8.99 -2.90
N VAL A 151 -3.05 -7.78 -3.42
CA VAL A 151 -3.48 -6.62 -2.62
C VAL A 151 -4.83 -6.90 -1.95
N LEU A 152 -5.79 -7.45 -2.69
CA LEU A 152 -7.10 -7.80 -2.17
C LEU A 152 -7.01 -8.87 -1.07
N GLY A 153 -6.18 -9.89 -1.26
CA GLY A 153 -5.93 -10.92 -0.25
C GLY A 153 -5.38 -10.34 1.06
N LYS A 154 -4.40 -9.43 0.98
CA LYS A 154 -3.88 -8.70 2.15
C LYS A 154 -4.96 -7.86 2.81
N PHE A 155 -5.72 -7.10 2.05
CA PHE A 155 -6.81 -6.27 2.53
C PHE A 155 -7.88 -7.07 3.28
N TYR A 156 -8.35 -8.18 2.72
CA TYR A 156 -9.32 -9.05 3.37
C TYR A 156 -8.78 -9.66 4.67
N ARG A 157 -7.52 -10.07 4.69
CA ARG A 157 -6.87 -10.58 5.92
C ARG A 157 -6.86 -9.54 7.03
N GLU A 158 -6.59 -8.27 6.73
CA GLU A 158 -6.61 -7.18 7.71
C GLU A 158 -8.01 -6.87 8.22
N LYS A 159 -9.03 -7.16 7.42
CA LYS A 159 -10.45 -7.09 7.83
C LYS A 159 -10.94 -8.36 8.55
N ASN A 160 -10.05 -9.32 8.84
CA ASN A 160 -10.37 -10.64 9.40
C ASN A 160 -11.30 -11.50 8.52
N MET A 161 -11.41 -11.19 7.24
CA MET A 161 -12.14 -11.95 6.22
C MET A 161 -11.17 -13.01 5.63
N TYR A 162 -10.88 -14.03 6.43
CA TYR A 162 -9.78 -14.96 6.11
C TYR A 162 -10.10 -15.87 4.93
N ASN A 163 -11.34 -16.31 4.78
CA ASN A 163 -11.74 -17.16 3.65
C ASN A 163 -11.61 -16.41 2.32
N GLU A 164 -12.08 -15.17 2.28
CA GLU A 164 -11.97 -14.30 1.11
C GLU A 164 -10.50 -13.97 0.80
N SER A 165 -9.68 -13.81 1.83
CA SER A 165 -8.23 -13.63 1.67
C SER A 165 -7.59 -14.85 1.00
N LEU A 166 -7.92 -16.07 1.45
CA LEU A 166 -7.40 -17.31 0.86
C LEU A 166 -7.85 -17.47 -0.59
N VAL A 167 -9.12 -17.19 -0.90
CA VAL A 167 -9.64 -17.23 -2.28
C VAL A 167 -8.84 -16.29 -3.17
N ALA A 168 -8.62 -15.04 -2.73
CA ALA A 168 -7.86 -14.07 -3.52
C ALA A 168 -6.42 -14.54 -3.80
N PHE A 169 -5.72 -15.13 -2.82
CA PHE A 169 -4.38 -15.68 -3.05
C PHE A 169 -4.39 -16.94 -3.92
N GLN A 170 -5.44 -17.78 -3.83
CA GLN A 170 -5.60 -18.94 -4.71
C GLN A 170 -5.80 -18.49 -6.17
N GLU A 171 -6.58 -17.45 -6.41
CA GLU A 171 -6.73 -16.86 -7.75
C GLU A 171 -5.41 -16.32 -8.31
N VAL A 172 -4.50 -15.78 -7.45
CA VAL A 172 -3.13 -15.45 -7.89
C VAL A 172 -2.43 -16.70 -8.39
N LEU A 173 -2.52 -17.82 -7.65
CA LEU A 173 -1.84 -19.07 -8.02
C LEU A 173 -2.44 -19.74 -9.26
N GLU A 174 -3.71 -19.50 -9.58
CA GLU A 174 -4.30 -19.93 -10.85
C GLU A 174 -3.68 -19.21 -12.06
N LEU A 175 -3.31 -17.93 -11.88
CA LEU A 175 -2.66 -17.12 -12.92
C LEU A 175 -1.14 -17.27 -12.91
N SER A 176 -0.55 -17.49 -11.74
CA SER A 176 0.88 -17.57 -11.50
C SER A 176 1.18 -18.66 -10.47
N PRO A 177 1.24 -19.95 -10.88
CA PRO A 177 1.35 -21.09 -9.95
C PRO A 177 2.59 -21.07 -9.04
N ASP A 178 3.65 -20.40 -9.46
CA ASP A 178 4.92 -20.29 -8.73
C ASP A 178 5.11 -18.89 -8.14
N ASP A 179 4.02 -18.22 -7.71
CA ASP A 179 4.11 -16.93 -7.03
C ASP A 179 4.46 -17.12 -5.55
N PRO A 180 5.70 -16.78 -5.10
CA PRO A 180 6.13 -17.00 -3.72
C PRO A 180 5.41 -16.08 -2.72
N ASP A 181 4.97 -14.90 -3.16
CA ASP A 181 4.29 -13.92 -2.31
C ASP A 181 2.83 -14.32 -2.05
N ALA A 182 2.20 -15.01 -3.00
CA ALA A 182 0.88 -15.61 -2.78
C ALA A 182 0.93 -16.71 -1.73
N TYR A 183 1.90 -17.64 -1.82
CA TYR A 183 2.10 -18.66 -0.79
C TYR A 183 2.42 -18.05 0.57
N MET A 184 3.29 -17.03 0.63
CA MET A 184 3.58 -16.30 1.86
C MET A 184 2.30 -15.67 2.44
N GLY A 185 1.50 -15.01 1.60
CA GLY A 185 0.22 -14.41 2.01
C GLY A 185 -0.78 -15.41 2.56
N MET A 186 -0.91 -16.59 1.93
CA MET A 186 -1.73 -17.71 2.43
C MET A 186 -1.23 -18.19 3.79
N GLY A 187 0.08 -18.37 3.93
CA GLY A 187 0.68 -18.80 5.20
C GLY A 187 0.34 -17.85 6.35
N VAL A 188 0.46 -16.53 6.14
CA VAL A 188 0.07 -15.54 7.15
C VAL A 188 -1.44 -15.58 7.44
N THR A 189 -2.27 -15.84 6.44
CA THR A 189 -3.72 -15.96 6.60
C THR A 189 -4.06 -17.21 7.44
N TYR A 190 -3.50 -18.36 7.10
CA TYR A 190 -3.67 -19.61 7.90
C TYR A 190 -3.19 -19.44 9.34
N TRP A 191 -2.08 -18.73 9.55
CA TRP A 191 -1.59 -18.42 10.90
C TRP A 191 -2.61 -17.62 11.72
N LYS A 192 -3.24 -16.63 11.12
CA LYS A 192 -4.34 -15.85 11.76
C LYS A 192 -5.55 -16.72 12.08
N MET A 193 -5.82 -17.74 11.27
CA MET A 193 -6.87 -18.75 11.51
C MET A 193 -6.46 -19.81 12.54
N LYS A 194 -5.24 -19.77 13.07
CA LYS A 194 -4.64 -20.78 13.98
C LYS A 194 -4.39 -22.14 13.32
N GLU A 195 -4.42 -22.21 12.00
CA GLU A 195 -4.11 -23.38 11.19
C GLU A 195 -2.59 -23.52 10.99
N LYS A 196 -1.88 -23.83 12.10
CA LYS A 196 -0.40 -23.78 12.15
C LYS A 196 0.29 -24.66 11.10
N GLN A 197 -0.25 -25.85 10.79
CA GLN A 197 0.35 -26.78 9.82
C GLN A 197 0.22 -26.24 8.40
N LEU A 198 -0.95 -25.70 8.02
CA LEU A 198 -1.18 -25.11 6.70
C LEU A 198 -0.35 -23.82 6.50
N ALA A 199 -0.22 -23.03 7.57
CA ALA A 199 0.64 -21.85 7.56
C ALA A 199 2.09 -22.22 7.24
N ARG A 200 2.64 -23.21 7.96
CA ARG A 200 4.01 -23.68 7.78
C ARG A 200 4.24 -24.24 6.36
N ALA A 201 3.36 -25.12 5.89
CA ALA A 201 3.45 -25.68 4.54
C ALA A 201 3.44 -24.60 3.45
N SER A 202 2.64 -23.55 3.63
CA SER A 202 2.58 -22.43 2.70
C SER A 202 3.89 -21.62 2.69
N TRP A 203 4.49 -21.35 3.84
CA TRP A 203 5.79 -20.64 3.90
C TRP A 203 6.95 -21.50 3.38
N GLU A 204 6.95 -22.80 3.66
CA GLU A 204 7.93 -23.76 3.08
C GLU A 204 7.82 -23.73 1.56
N LYS A 205 6.61 -23.74 1.00
CA LYS A 205 6.40 -23.64 -0.46
C LYS A 205 6.89 -22.32 -1.03
N SER A 206 6.65 -21.22 -0.35
CA SER A 206 7.19 -19.90 -0.74
C SER A 206 8.73 -19.91 -0.82
N LEU A 207 9.40 -20.59 0.13
CA LEU A 207 10.86 -20.70 0.18
C LEU A 207 11.43 -21.70 -0.82
N GLU A 208 10.71 -22.75 -1.21
CA GLU A 208 11.09 -23.64 -2.32
C GLU A 208 11.20 -22.85 -3.63
N ILE A 209 10.28 -21.89 -3.86
CA ILE A 209 10.25 -21.06 -5.06
C ILE A 209 11.28 -19.92 -4.96
N LYS A 210 11.35 -19.25 -3.81
CA LYS A 210 12.22 -18.10 -3.56
C LYS A 210 12.93 -18.25 -2.21
N PRO A 211 14.11 -18.90 -2.18
CA PRO A 211 14.85 -19.18 -0.93
C PRO A 211 15.19 -17.92 -0.11
N GLU A 212 15.37 -16.77 -0.77
CA GLU A 212 15.66 -15.48 -0.14
C GLU A 212 14.40 -14.69 0.30
N ASN A 213 13.23 -15.31 0.36
CA ASN A 213 12.03 -14.67 0.89
C ASN A 213 12.12 -14.51 2.42
N ASN A 214 12.68 -13.36 2.85
CA ASN A 214 12.94 -13.05 4.25
C ASN A 214 11.66 -13.06 5.13
N GLU A 215 10.50 -12.68 4.57
CA GLU A 215 9.24 -12.72 5.31
C GLU A 215 8.84 -14.15 5.65
N SER A 216 8.89 -15.06 4.66
CA SER A 216 8.57 -16.48 4.90
C SER A 216 9.55 -17.13 5.87
N GLN A 217 10.85 -16.80 5.79
CA GLN A 217 11.85 -17.27 6.76
C GLN A 217 11.53 -16.78 8.17
N GLY A 218 11.21 -15.48 8.32
CA GLY A 218 10.86 -14.88 9.60
C GLY A 218 9.63 -15.55 10.25
N TRP A 219 8.60 -15.82 9.46
CA TRP A 219 7.40 -16.52 9.96
C TRP A 219 7.66 -17.95 10.37
N LEU A 220 8.50 -18.71 9.65
CA LEU A 220 8.88 -20.08 10.05
C LEU A 220 9.64 -20.10 11.37
N ILE A 221 10.56 -19.16 11.58
CA ILE A 221 11.30 -19.02 12.85
C ILE A 221 10.32 -18.72 13.99
N LEU A 222 9.43 -17.74 13.83
CA LEU A 222 8.43 -17.38 14.84
C LEU A 222 7.49 -18.54 15.16
N SER A 223 7.09 -19.33 14.15
CA SER A 223 6.20 -20.47 14.33
C SER A 223 6.84 -21.61 15.12
N SER A 224 8.17 -21.73 15.10
CA SER A 224 8.90 -22.77 15.84
C SER A 224 9.12 -22.43 17.32
N GLN A 225 9.06 -21.15 17.68
CA GLN A 225 9.26 -20.66 19.06
C GLN A 225 7.96 -20.67 19.90
N GLY A 226 6.81 -20.86 19.27
CA GLY A 226 5.47 -20.82 19.89
C GLY A 226 4.79 -22.20 20.01
N SER A 227 5.56 -23.28 20.06
CA SER A 227 5.09 -24.68 20.26
C SER A 227 5.20 -25.09 21.69
#